data_bf2f3a8e054e7fefde9d59d0bd168838
#
_entry.id   bf2f3a8e054e7fefde9d59d0bd168838
#
_cell.length_a   1.000
_cell.length_b   1.000
_cell.length_c   1.000
_cell.angle_alpha   90.00
_cell.angle_beta   90.00
_cell.angle_gamma   90.00
#
_symmetry.space_group_name_H-M   'P 1'
#
loop_
_entity.id
_entity.type
_entity.pdbx_description
1 polymer ?
#
loop_
_entity_poly.entity_id
_entity_poly.type
_entity_poly.pdbx_seq_one_letter_code
_entity_poly.pdbx_strand_id
1 'polypeptide(L)'
;MNNAVKKTLLARVYDVATESPLEYAAQLSDQHDCHVYLKREDLQPVHSFKLRGAYNKMLQLTEEELVKGVITASAGNHAQGVALAAKKMNVSALIIMPKTTPAIKIDAVQSYGAEVELFGDSYSDAAEYCKKRAHETSRTFIHPFDDADVIVGQGTIGREIIEQLPN
;
A
#
# COMPACT_ATOMS: atom_id res chain seq x y z
N MET A 1 22.18 -8.55 12.58
CA MET A 1 21.01 -7.69 12.24
C MET A 1 19.98 -8.56 11.52
N ASN A 2 18.73 -8.51 11.96
CA ASN A 2 17.63 -9.27 11.31
C ASN A 2 17.55 -8.89 9.81
N ASN A 3 17.34 -9.89 8.93
CA ASN A 3 17.28 -9.68 7.49
C ASN A 3 16.16 -8.68 7.08
N ALA A 4 15.03 -8.71 7.76
CA ALA A 4 13.93 -7.76 7.52
C ALA A 4 14.34 -6.30 7.82
N VAL A 5 15.05 -6.06 8.92
CA VAL A 5 15.56 -4.72 9.27
C VAL A 5 16.53 -4.21 8.21
N LYS A 6 17.47 -5.07 7.77
CA LYS A 6 18.40 -4.69 6.69
C LYS A 6 17.67 -4.32 5.40
N LYS A 7 16.68 -5.13 5.00
CA LYS A 7 15.85 -4.85 3.82
C LYS A 7 15.07 -3.54 3.96
N THR A 8 14.51 -3.26 5.14
CA THR A 8 13.78 -2.01 5.42
C THR A 8 14.68 -0.78 5.27
N LEU A 9 15.93 -0.85 5.75
CA LEU A 9 16.88 0.26 5.60
C LEU A 9 17.28 0.52 4.14
N LEU A 10 17.16 -0.48 3.27
CA LEU A 10 17.50 -0.40 1.84
C LEU A 10 16.27 -0.23 0.94
N ALA A 11 15.06 -0.21 1.51
CA ALA A 11 13.82 -0.13 0.75
C ALA A 11 13.69 1.20 -0.01
N ARG A 12 13.39 1.12 -1.31
CA ARG A 12 13.29 2.28 -2.21
C ARG A 12 11.87 2.83 -2.30
N VAL A 13 11.25 3.12 -1.14
CA VAL A 13 9.86 3.60 -1.12
C VAL A 13 9.71 5.06 -1.52
N TYR A 14 10.77 5.86 -1.43
CA TYR A 14 10.75 7.31 -1.65
C TYR A 14 10.63 7.73 -3.12
N ASP A 15 10.63 6.78 -4.04
CA ASP A 15 10.25 7.04 -5.43
C ASP A 15 8.75 7.41 -5.56
N VAL A 16 7.92 7.04 -4.58
CA VAL A 16 6.47 7.28 -4.55
C VAL A 16 5.96 7.85 -3.22
N ALA A 17 6.65 7.59 -2.12
CA ALA A 17 6.31 8.10 -0.80
C ALA A 17 7.12 9.34 -0.45
N THR A 18 6.56 10.19 0.38
CA THR A 18 7.29 11.27 1.04
C THR A 18 7.63 10.86 2.46
N GLU A 19 8.75 11.34 2.99
CA GLU A 19 9.02 11.26 4.42
C GLU A 19 8.01 12.16 5.14
N SER A 20 7.04 11.52 5.83
CA SER A 20 5.97 12.26 6.50
C SER A 20 6.43 12.83 7.84
N PRO A 21 5.84 13.95 8.29
CA PRO A 21 6.18 14.51 9.59
C PRO A 21 5.78 13.58 10.75
N LEU A 22 6.53 13.68 11.85
CA LEU A 22 6.15 13.15 13.17
C LEU A 22 5.75 14.34 14.05
N GLU A 23 4.44 14.56 14.22
CA GLU A 23 3.89 15.73 14.90
C GLU A 23 3.53 15.42 16.35
N TYR A 24 3.96 16.26 17.28
CA TYR A 24 3.52 16.19 18.68
C TYR A 24 2.06 16.63 18.79
N ALA A 25 1.22 15.78 19.35
CA ALA A 25 -0.21 16.02 19.54
C ALA A 25 -0.49 16.53 20.98
N ALA A 26 -0.28 17.82 21.22
CA ALA A 26 -0.37 18.44 22.56
C ALA A 26 -1.70 18.11 23.27
N GLN A 27 -2.83 18.33 22.61
CA GLN A 27 -4.14 18.09 23.19
C GLN A 27 -4.37 16.63 23.60
N LEU A 28 -3.92 15.67 22.76
CA LEU A 28 -4.00 14.24 23.12
C LEU A 28 -3.03 13.89 24.24
N SER A 29 -1.85 14.49 24.24
CA SER A 29 -0.85 14.28 25.28
C SER A 29 -1.35 14.75 26.64
N ASP A 30 -1.94 15.93 26.70
CA ASP A 30 -2.52 16.48 27.93
C ASP A 30 -3.73 15.65 28.42
N GLN A 31 -4.56 15.19 27.50
CA GLN A 31 -5.75 14.38 27.81
C GLN A 31 -5.39 13.01 28.39
N HIS A 32 -4.26 12.42 27.99
CA HIS A 32 -3.86 11.07 28.35
C HIS A 32 -2.63 11.01 29.27
N ASP A 33 -2.14 12.17 29.74
CA ASP A 33 -0.95 12.29 30.60
C ASP A 33 0.27 11.51 30.06
N CYS A 34 0.51 11.64 28.74
CA CYS A 34 1.63 11.00 28.06
C CYS A 34 2.04 11.78 26.81
N HIS A 35 3.21 11.50 26.27
CA HIS A 35 3.66 12.12 25.01
C HIS A 35 3.10 11.36 23.80
N VAL A 36 2.15 11.96 23.10
CA VAL A 36 1.54 11.41 21.89
C VAL A 36 2.13 12.09 20.65
N TYR A 37 2.62 11.28 19.71
CA TYR A 37 3.10 11.74 18.42
C TYR A 37 2.30 11.08 17.31
N LEU A 38 1.98 11.84 16.25
CA LEU A 38 1.25 11.39 15.07
C LEU A 38 2.21 11.30 13.89
N LYS A 39 2.43 10.12 13.36
CA LYS A 39 3.12 9.92 12.09
C LYS A 39 2.12 10.15 10.95
N ARG A 40 2.28 11.25 10.25
CA ARG A 40 1.29 11.83 9.34
C ARG A 40 1.25 11.14 7.97
N GLU A 41 0.97 9.84 7.97
CA GLU A 41 0.82 9.07 6.71
C GLU A 41 -0.46 9.42 5.92
N ASP A 42 -1.37 10.17 6.49
CA ASP A 42 -2.50 10.82 5.81
C ASP A 42 -2.06 11.89 4.79
N LEU A 43 -0.84 12.43 4.93
CA LEU A 43 -0.25 13.39 3.99
C LEU A 43 0.44 12.73 2.78
N GLN A 44 0.45 11.42 2.69
CA GLN A 44 0.95 10.70 1.51
C GLN A 44 0.04 10.94 0.28
N PRO A 45 0.55 10.79 -0.96
CA PRO A 45 -0.23 11.02 -2.20
C PRO A 45 -1.56 10.23 -2.28
N VAL A 46 -1.63 9.07 -1.62
CA VAL A 46 -2.84 8.24 -1.53
C VAL A 46 -3.50 8.30 -0.15
N HIS A 47 -3.18 9.33 0.65
CA HIS A 47 -3.68 9.56 2.00
C HIS A 47 -3.52 8.37 2.95
N SER A 48 -2.47 7.56 2.75
CA SER A 48 -2.13 6.43 3.62
C SER A 48 -0.75 5.86 3.34
N PHE A 49 -0.23 5.10 4.28
CA PHE A 49 1.06 4.41 4.19
C PHE A 49 1.09 3.24 3.18
N LYS A 50 -0.05 2.78 2.69
CA LYS A 50 -0.14 1.55 1.90
C LYS A 50 0.69 1.57 0.61
N LEU A 51 0.93 2.74 0.03
CA LEU A 51 1.78 2.88 -1.15
C LEU A 51 3.21 2.36 -0.91
N ARG A 52 3.76 2.49 0.31
CA ARG A 52 5.13 2.08 0.65
C ARG A 52 5.33 0.58 0.43
N GLY A 53 4.47 -0.23 1.05
CA GLY A 53 4.53 -1.69 0.93
C GLY A 53 4.17 -2.18 -0.46
N ALA A 54 3.15 -1.61 -1.10
CA ALA A 54 2.76 -1.96 -2.46
C ALA A 54 3.92 -1.71 -3.44
N TYR A 55 4.53 -0.53 -3.40
CA TYR A 55 5.64 -0.18 -4.28
C TYR A 55 6.88 -1.05 -4.01
N ASN A 56 7.26 -1.23 -2.72
CA ASN A 56 8.40 -2.06 -2.38
C ASN A 56 8.22 -3.51 -2.85
N LYS A 57 7.02 -4.08 -2.73
CA LYS A 57 6.71 -5.41 -3.26
C LYS A 57 6.88 -5.47 -4.78
N MET A 58 6.31 -4.50 -5.49
CA MET A 58 6.36 -4.47 -6.95
C MET A 58 7.79 -4.31 -7.48
N LEU A 59 8.68 -3.61 -6.77
CA LEU A 59 10.10 -3.51 -7.11
C LEU A 59 10.87 -4.84 -7.00
N GLN A 60 10.32 -5.84 -6.31
CA GLN A 60 10.94 -7.16 -6.19
C GLN A 60 10.46 -8.15 -7.27
N LEU A 61 9.49 -7.76 -8.08
CA LEU A 61 8.97 -8.61 -9.15
C LEU A 61 9.95 -8.67 -10.32
N THR A 62 9.98 -9.82 -10.98
CA THR A 62 10.75 -10.01 -12.21
C THR A 62 10.11 -9.25 -13.38
N GLU A 63 10.87 -9.01 -14.44
CA GLU A 63 10.33 -8.40 -15.66
C GLU A 63 9.16 -9.20 -16.25
N GLU A 64 9.24 -10.54 -16.21
CA GLU A 64 8.16 -11.41 -16.67
C GLU A 64 6.87 -11.25 -15.86
N GLU A 65 6.98 -11.10 -14.53
CA GLU A 65 5.86 -10.82 -13.64
C GLU A 65 5.27 -9.43 -13.89
N LEU A 66 6.12 -8.42 -14.08
CA LEU A 66 5.69 -7.05 -14.37
C LEU A 66 4.96 -6.94 -15.71
N VAL A 67 5.41 -7.65 -16.74
CA VAL A 67 4.74 -7.71 -18.05
C VAL A 67 3.33 -8.29 -17.95
N LYS A 68 3.13 -9.32 -17.12
CA LYS A 68 1.80 -9.90 -16.87
C LYS A 68 0.89 -8.97 -16.05
N GLY A 69 1.50 -8.04 -15.32
CA GLY A 69 0.81 -7.09 -14.46
C GLY A 69 0.51 -7.62 -13.06
N VAL A 70 -0.12 -6.79 -12.26
CA VAL A 70 -0.42 -7.08 -10.87
C VAL A 70 -1.94 -7.08 -10.62
N ILE A 71 -2.35 -7.73 -9.53
CA ILE A 71 -3.74 -7.80 -9.11
C ILE A 71 -3.84 -7.73 -7.59
N THR A 72 -4.89 -7.10 -7.07
CA THR A 72 -5.22 -7.14 -5.64
C THR A 72 -6.71 -7.03 -5.39
N ALA A 73 -7.18 -7.45 -4.20
CA ALA A 73 -8.53 -7.22 -3.73
C ALA A 73 -8.50 -6.17 -2.62
N SER A 74 -9.11 -5.02 -2.86
CA SER A 74 -9.23 -3.96 -1.85
C SER A 74 -10.18 -2.87 -2.32
N ALA A 75 -11.06 -2.40 -1.43
CA ALA A 75 -11.92 -1.23 -1.64
C ALA A 75 -11.40 0.04 -0.95
N GLY A 76 -10.14 0.06 -0.55
CA GLY A 76 -9.58 1.15 0.28
C GLY A 76 -8.15 1.53 -0.09
N ASN A 77 -7.40 1.89 0.95
CA ASN A 77 -6.05 2.46 0.82
C ASN A 77 -5.06 1.55 0.08
N HIS A 78 -5.17 0.23 0.23
CA HIS A 78 -4.27 -0.69 -0.48
C HIS A 78 -4.51 -0.67 -1.99
N ALA A 79 -5.76 -0.58 -2.43
CA ALA A 79 -6.11 -0.43 -3.84
C ALA A 79 -5.43 0.79 -4.47
N GLN A 80 -5.53 1.95 -3.81
CA GLN A 80 -4.89 3.18 -4.26
C GLN A 80 -3.36 3.08 -4.23
N GLY A 81 -2.79 2.44 -3.21
CA GLY A 81 -1.35 2.20 -3.10
C GLY A 81 -0.81 1.35 -4.25
N VAL A 82 -1.51 0.25 -4.60
CA VAL A 82 -1.14 -0.61 -5.75
C VAL A 82 -1.32 0.15 -7.06
N ALA A 83 -2.42 0.88 -7.24
CA ALA A 83 -2.69 1.64 -8.47
C ALA A 83 -1.64 2.73 -8.71
N LEU A 84 -1.25 3.49 -7.68
CA LEU A 84 -0.17 4.49 -7.78
C LEU A 84 1.18 3.84 -8.10
N ALA A 85 1.51 2.74 -7.42
CA ALA A 85 2.75 2.00 -7.66
C ALA A 85 2.83 1.49 -9.11
N ALA A 86 1.72 0.92 -9.60
CA ALA A 86 1.60 0.43 -10.97
C ALA A 86 1.76 1.56 -12.00
N LYS A 87 1.10 2.69 -11.79
CA LYS A 87 1.26 3.90 -12.62
C LYS A 87 2.72 4.35 -12.68
N LYS A 88 3.39 4.42 -11.54
CA LYS A 88 4.79 4.85 -11.45
C LYS A 88 5.73 3.92 -12.20
N MET A 89 5.46 2.62 -12.18
CA MET A 89 6.27 1.59 -12.83
C MET A 89 5.83 1.27 -14.27
N ASN A 90 4.75 1.91 -14.76
CA ASN A 90 4.13 1.62 -16.06
C ASN A 90 3.71 0.13 -16.19
N VAL A 91 3.12 -0.40 -15.13
CA VAL A 91 2.64 -1.79 -15.03
C VAL A 91 1.12 -1.82 -15.01
N SER A 92 0.50 -2.77 -15.70
CA SER A 92 -0.95 -2.96 -15.65
C SER A 92 -1.38 -3.46 -14.26
N ALA A 93 -2.40 -2.84 -13.68
CA ALA A 93 -2.99 -3.24 -12.41
C ALA A 93 -4.49 -3.51 -12.53
N LEU A 94 -4.94 -4.64 -12.00
CA LEU A 94 -6.34 -5.00 -11.85
C LEU A 94 -6.72 -5.01 -10.37
N ILE A 95 -7.74 -4.23 -10.03
CA ILE A 95 -8.22 -4.11 -8.65
C ILE A 95 -9.62 -4.71 -8.54
N ILE A 96 -9.77 -5.76 -7.74
CA ILE A 96 -11.06 -6.36 -7.46
C ILE A 96 -11.68 -5.68 -6.25
N MET A 97 -12.91 -5.18 -6.41
CA MET A 97 -13.65 -4.50 -5.34
C MET A 97 -15.05 -5.12 -5.17
N PRO A 98 -15.61 -5.13 -3.96
CA PRO A 98 -17.03 -5.45 -3.79
C PRO A 98 -17.94 -4.50 -4.58
N LYS A 99 -19.08 -4.98 -5.06
CA LYS A 99 -20.09 -4.15 -5.75
C LYS A 99 -20.64 -3.02 -4.87
N THR A 100 -20.54 -3.19 -3.56
CA THR A 100 -20.95 -2.19 -2.55
C THR A 100 -19.95 -1.04 -2.38
N THR A 101 -18.83 -1.05 -3.11
CA THR A 101 -17.79 -0.01 -3.01
C THR A 101 -18.33 1.33 -3.52
N PRO A 102 -18.22 2.43 -2.73
CA PRO A 102 -18.64 3.75 -3.17
C PRO A 102 -17.88 4.23 -4.41
N ALA A 103 -18.59 4.91 -5.33
CA ALA A 103 -18.03 5.39 -6.59
C ALA A 103 -16.75 6.23 -6.40
N ILE A 104 -16.70 7.09 -5.40
CA ILE A 104 -15.54 7.93 -5.10
C ILE A 104 -14.24 7.12 -4.88
N LYS A 105 -14.34 5.89 -4.35
CA LYS A 105 -13.19 5.01 -4.16
C LYS A 105 -12.78 4.31 -5.45
N ILE A 106 -13.75 3.97 -6.30
CA ILE A 106 -13.52 3.41 -7.63
C ILE A 106 -12.82 4.45 -8.49
N ASP A 107 -13.36 5.67 -8.55
CA ASP A 107 -12.83 6.79 -9.33
C ASP A 107 -11.39 7.13 -8.90
N ALA A 108 -11.12 7.12 -7.59
CA ALA A 108 -9.78 7.37 -7.06
C ALA A 108 -8.74 6.36 -7.57
N VAL A 109 -9.09 5.08 -7.65
CA VAL A 109 -8.19 4.03 -8.17
C VAL A 109 -8.03 4.15 -9.68
N GLN A 110 -9.14 4.38 -10.41
CA GLN A 110 -9.12 4.55 -11.86
C GLN A 110 -8.35 5.80 -12.30
N SER A 111 -8.30 6.86 -11.48
CA SER A 111 -7.50 8.06 -11.75
C SER A 111 -5.99 7.80 -11.83
N TYR A 112 -5.53 6.70 -11.21
CA TYR A 112 -4.16 6.21 -11.35
C TYR A 112 -3.96 5.31 -12.57
N GLY A 113 -5.02 5.02 -13.36
CA GLY A 113 -4.95 4.18 -14.55
C GLY A 113 -5.11 2.69 -14.30
N ALA A 114 -5.47 2.27 -13.09
CA ALA A 114 -5.76 0.88 -12.81
C ALA A 114 -7.16 0.47 -13.31
N GLU A 115 -7.28 -0.78 -13.76
CA GLU A 115 -8.55 -1.41 -14.07
C GLU A 115 -9.28 -1.79 -12.78
N VAL A 116 -10.59 -1.63 -12.73
CA VAL A 116 -11.42 -2.04 -11.61
C VAL A 116 -12.47 -3.02 -12.06
N GLU A 117 -12.54 -4.17 -11.39
CA GLU A 117 -13.57 -5.19 -11.60
C GLU A 117 -14.38 -5.36 -10.31
N LEU A 118 -15.71 -5.22 -10.41
CA LEU A 118 -16.61 -5.30 -9.26
C LEU A 118 -17.16 -6.72 -9.14
N PHE A 119 -16.93 -7.36 -7.97
CA PHE A 119 -17.38 -8.72 -7.72
C PHE A 119 -17.81 -8.94 -6.27
N GLY A 120 -18.92 -9.67 -6.08
CA GLY A 120 -19.47 -10.00 -4.76
C GLY A 120 -19.99 -8.78 -4.01
N ASP A 121 -20.50 -9.03 -2.82
CA ASP A 121 -21.06 -8.01 -1.96
C ASP A 121 -20.18 -7.73 -0.74
N SER A 122 -19.20 -8.61 -0.48
CA SER A 122 -18.27 -8.54 0.63
C SER A 122 -16.79 -8.51 0.17
N TYR A 123 -15.90 -8.10 1.08
CA TYR A 123 -14.46 -8.22 0.86
C TYR A 123 -14.03 -9.67 0.63
N SER A 124 -14.61 -10.62 1.37
CA SER A 124 -14.28 -12.04 1.23
C SER A 124 -14.58 -12.57 -0.16
N ASP A 125 -15.75 -12.22 -0.73
CA ASP A 125 -16.11 -12.60 -2.09
C ASP A 125 -15.13 -12.03 -3.12
N ALA A 126 -14.81 -10.74 -2.98
CA ALA A 126 -13.85 -10.06 -3.86
C ALA A 126 -12.45 -10.67 -3.74
N ALA A 127 -12.01 -11.04 -2.53
CA ALA A 127 -10.70 -11.63 -2.30
C ALA A 127 -10.59 -13.06 -2.87
N GLU A 128 -11.62 -13.87 -2.73
CA GLU A 128 -11.66 -15.21 -3.32
C GLU A 128 -11.66 -15.14 -4.85
N TYR A 129 -12.50 -14.28 -5.41
CA TYR A 129 -12.52 -14.04 -6.84
C TYR A 129 -11.20 -13.50 -7.37
N CYS A 130 -10.55 -12.61 -6.64
CA CYS A 130 -9.24 -12.08 -6.99
C CYS A 130 -8.19 -13.18 -7.14
N LYS A 131 -8.16 -14.17 -6.24
CA LYS A 131 -7.26 -15.33 -6.34
C LYS A 131 -7.49 -16.13 -7.62
N LYS A 132 -8.77 -16.36 -7.97
CA LYS A 132 -9.14 -17.03 -9.22
C LYS A 132 -8.66 -16.22 -10.43
N ARG A 133 -8.95 -14.92 -10.44
CA ARG A 133 -8.53 -14.01 -11.54
C ARG A 133 -7.02 -13.91 -11.67
N ALA A 134 -6.28 -13.89 -10.55
CA ALA A 134 -4.82 -13.92 -10.55
C ALA A 134 -4.28 -15.14 -11.30
N HIS A 135 -4.85 -16.32 -11.05
CA HIS A 135 -4.47 -17.55 -11.74
C HIS A 135 -4.82 -17.52 -13.23
N GLU A 136 -6.05 -17.10 -13.58
CA GLU A 136 -6.52 -17.04 -14.97
C GLU A 136 -5.71 -16.06 -15.84
N THR A 137 -5.30 -14.93 -15.25
CA THR A 137 -4.60 -13.87 -15.96
C THR A 137 -3.08 -13.93 -15.78
N SER A 138 -2.59 -14.87 -14.96
CA SER A 138 -1.18 -14.96 -14.56
C SER A 138 -0.61 -13.67 -13.94
N ARG A 139 -1.46 -12.79 -13.40
CA ARG A 139 -1.05 -11.56 -12.72
C ARG A 139 -0.52 -11.87 -11.33
N THR A 140 0.50 -11.14 -10.89
CA THR A 140 1.05 -11.30 -9.54
C THR A 140 0.13 -10.64 -8.50
N PHE A 141 -0.29 -11.43 -7.51
CA PHE A 141 -1.12 -10.93 -6.42
C PHE A 141 -0.28 -10.09 -5.43
N ILE A 142 -0.71 -8.85 -5.20
CA ILE A 142 -0.09 -7.96 -4.21
C ILE A 142 -0.91 -8.01 -2.92
N HIS A 143 -0.37 -8.71 -1.92
CA HIS A 143 -1.05 -8.92 -0.64
C HIS A 143 -1.15 -7.61 0.17
N PRO A 144 -2.28 -7.30 0.83
CA PRO A 144 -2.48 -6.01 1.50
C PRO A 144 -1.68 -5.84 2.81
N PHE A 145 -1.10 -6.92 3.38
CA PHE A 145 -0.37 -6.88 4.66
C PHE A 145 0.54 -8.09 4.93
N ASP A 146 0.18 -9.30 4.56
CA ASP A 146 0.91 -10.54 4.90
C ASP A 146 1.80 -11.00 3.72
N ASP A 147 2.81 -10.19 3.42
CA ASP A 147 3.86 -10.47 2.44
C ASP A 147 5.14 -9.82 2.95
N ALA A 148 6.25 -10.56 2.90
CA ALA A 148 7.53 -10.12 3.48
C ALA A 148 8.03 -8.79 2.88
N ASP A 149 7.87 -8.59 1.58
CA ASP A 149 8.33 -7.37 0.91
C ASP A 149 7.37 -6.21 1.13
N VAL A 150 6.06 -6.48 1.28
CA VAL A 150 5.07 -5.47 1.73
C VAL A 150 5.41 -5.01 3.15
N ILE A 151 5.67 -5.94 4.09
CA ILE A 151 6.05 -5.64 5.47
C ILE A 151 7.33 -4.79 5.52
N VAL A 152 8.33 -5.12 4.72
CA VAL A 152 9.58 -4.36 4.59
C VAL A 152 9.32 -2.92 4.16
N GLY A 153 8.47 -2.70 3.16
CA GLY A 153 8.08 -1.36 2.70
C GLY A 153 7.38 -0.54 3.79
N GLN A 154 6.42 -1.15 4.51
CA GLN A 154 5.75 -0.50 5.63
C GLN A 154 6.71 -0.21 6.80
N GLY A 155 7.72 -1.05 7.00
CA GLY A 155 8.75 -0.89 8.02
C GLY A 155 9.54 0.43 7.93
N THR A 156 9.57 1.08 6.76
CA THR A 156 10.21 2.40 6.59
C THR A 156 9.59 3.48 7.47
N ILE A 157 8.31 3.34 7.85
CA ILE A 157 7.65 4.22 8.82
C ILE A 157 8.37 4.15 10.18
N GLY A 158 8.66 2.94 10.65
CA GLY A 158 9.39 2.75 11.91
C GLY A 158 10.80 3.34 11.87
N ARG A 159 11.49 3.22 10.73
CA ARG A 159 12.77 3.88 10.49
C ARG A 159 12.64 5.39 10.63
N GLU A 160 11.71 6.02 9.93
CA GLU A 160 11.47 7.46 9.98
C GLU A 160 11.12 7.94 11.40
N ILE A 161 10.30 7.17 12.15
CA ILE A 161 9.96 7.51 13.54
C ILE A 161 11.21 7.55 14.41
N ILE A 162 12.09 6.55 14.29
CA ILE A 162 13.34 6.50 15.08
C ILE A 162 14.27 7.67 14.71
N GLU A 163 14.33 8.04 13.44
CA GLU A 163 15.16 9.16 12.97
C GLU A 163 14.59 10.54 13.37
N GLN A 164 13.26 10.66 13.48
CA GLN A 164 12.56 11.91 13.77
C GLN A 164 12.25 12.13 15.25
N LEU A 165 12.23 11.07 16.06
CA LEU A 165 11.95 11.20 17.49
C LEU A 165 13.23 11.65 18.20
N PRO A 166 13.23 12.86 18.78
CA PRO A 166 14.37 13.28 19.58
C PRO A 166 14.51 12.40 20.83
N ASN A 167 15.72 11.97 21.13
CA ASN A 167 16.07 11.23 22.34
C ASN A 167 15.86 12.09 23.58
#